data_64ee8d7c7ad41fb53a1fef512721c434
#
_entry.id   64ee8d7c7ad41fb53a1fef512721c434
#
_cell.length_a   1.000
_cell.length_b   1.000
_cell.length_c   1.000
_cell.angle_alpha   90.00
_cell.angle_beta   90.00
_cell.angle_gamma   90.00
#
_symmetry.space_group_name_H-M   'P 1'
#
loop_
_entity.id
_entity.type
_entity.pdbx_description
1 polymer ?
#
loop_
_entity_poly.entity_id
_entity_poly.type
_entity_poly.pdbx_seq_one_letter_code
_entity_poly.pdbx_strand_id
1 'polypeptide(L)'
;MLGDELRPGLWRWTAPHAEWKRRVASVAVAADEDLVLVDPLLAHGQWGLLEAGRRGRALHVLLTIHWHARSAAEVASRFPGTRVWAHSRNRAAIARRAPVSDVFRAGDPLPAGLEAIESRPRSEVLLWEPRSRALIAGDALLGDGERGEGLHTCPASWLPQSTDLADLRRSLRPALELPVEMILPSHGAPVLKNAGGTLAAVASG
;
A
#
# COMPACT_ATOMS: atom_id res chain seq x y z
N MET A 1 1.45 18.12 -4.52
CA MET A 1 1.58 16.67 -4.32
C MET A 1 0.28 15.96 -4.71
N LEU A 2 0.28 14.65 -4.76
CA LEU A 2 -0.77 13.82 -5.36
C LEU A 2 -2.08 13.74 -4.58
N GLY A 3 -2.16 14.22 -3.36
CA GLY A 3 -3.36 14.12 -2.51
C GLY A 3 -3.21 14.86 -1.19
N ASP A 4 -3.94 14.42 -0.18
CA ASP A 4 -3.89 15.00 1.15
C ASP A 4 -2.60 14.60 1.86
N GLU A 5 -1.88 15.57 2.39
CA GLU A 5 -0.70 15.33 3.24
C GLU A 5 -1.16 15.00 4.66
N LEU A 6 -0.95 13.75 5.07
CA LEU A 6 -1.35 13.24 6.38
C LEU A 6 -0.30 13.50 7.46
N ARG A 7 0.95 13.45 7.06
CA ARG A 7 2.16 13.80 7.86
C ARG A 7 3.22 14.35 6.90
N PRO A 8 4.23 15.08 7.36
CA PRO A 8 5.32 15.52 6.50
C PRO A 8 5.95 14.37 5.72
N GLY A 9 5.83 14.42 4.40
CA GLY A 9 6.36 13.38 3.52
C GLY A 9 5.47 12.15 3.32
N LEU A 10 4.22 12.16 3.82
CA LEU A 10 3.25 11.08 3.65
C LEU A 10 1.94 11.63 3.08
N TRP A 11 1.58 11.21 1.87
CA TRP A 11 0.35 11.62 1.19
C TRP A 11 -0.53 10.43 0.86
N ARG A 12 -1.84 10.68 0.85
CA ARG A 12 -2.83 9.70 0.38
C ARG A 12 -3.79 10.37 -0.60
N TRP A 13 -4.11 9.67 -1.68
CA TRP A 13 -5.16 10.10 -2.61
C TRP A 13 -6.06 8.93 -2.98
N THR A 14 -7.22 9.25 -3.56
CA THR A 14 -8.12 8.25 -4.12
C THR A 14 -8.40 8.55 -5.58
N ALA A 15 -8.55 7.50 -6.38
CA ALA A 15 -8.96 7.59 -7.77
C ALA A 15 -10.06 6.57 -8.09
N PRO A 16 -10.96 6.83 -9.05
CA PRO A 16 -11.95 5.85 -9.49
C PRO A 16 -11.26 4.73 -10.26
N HIS A 17 -11.52 3.48 -9.86
CA HIS A 17 -11.05 2.30 -10.58
C HIS A 17 -12.06 1.92 -11.66
N ALA A 18 -11.64 1.86 -12.92
CA ALA A 18 -12.53 1.69 -14.06
C ALA A 18 -13.31 0.37 -14.03
N GLU A 19 -12.63 -0.75 -13.71
CA GLU A 19 -13.26 -2.08 -13.69
C GLU A 19 -14.14 -2.28 -12.45
N TRP A 20 -13.68 -1.83 -11.28
CA TRP A 20 -14.39 -2.08 -10.01
C TRP A 20 -15.44 -1.05 -9.69
N LYS A 21 -15.51 0.04 -10.48
CA LYS A 21 -16.45 1.17 -10.30
C LYS A 21 -16.49 1.70 -8.86
N ARG A 22 -15.36 1.60 -8.17
CA ARG A 22 -15.14 2.08 -6.79
C ARG A 22 -13.91 2.96 -6.75
N ARG A 23 -13.84 3.80 -5.74
CA ARG A 23 -12.61 4.55 -5.47
C ARG A 23 -11.63 3.65 -4.74
N VAL A 24 -10.37 3.71 -5.15
CA VAL A 24 -9.26 3.04 -4.50
C VAL A 24 -8.23 4.07 -4.06
N ALA A 25 -7.54 3.78 -2.99
CA ALA A 25 -6.51 4.66 -2.48
C ALA A 25 -5.12 4.20 -2.91
N SER A 26 -4.23 5.18 -2.93
CA SER A 26 -2.80 5.03 -3.13
C SER A 26 -2.09 5.93 -2.14
N VAL A 27 -0.83 5.62 -1.83
CA VAL A 27 -0.02 6.36 -0.87
C VAL A 27 1.29 6.78 -1.53
N ALA A 28 1.80 7.97 -1.17
CA ALA A 28 3.15 8.39 -1.51
C ALA A 28 3.95 8.65 -0.23
N VAL A 29 5.18 8.17 -0.20
CA VAL A 29 6.13 8.37 0.89
C VAL A 29 7.39 9.02 0.32
N ALA A 30 7.73 10.20 0.82
CA ALA A 30 8.97 10.87 0.47
C ALA A 30 9.93 10.90 1.66
N ALA A 31 11.11 10.39 1.46
CA ALA A 31 12.20 10.43 2.43
C ALA A 31 13.51 10.66 1.71
N ASP A 32 14.29 11.59 2.21
CA ASP A 32 15.60 11.92 1.67
C ASP A 32 15.56 12.08 0.14
N GLU A 33 16.24 11.19 -0.59
CA GLU A 33 16.32 11.21 -2.04
C GLU A 33 15.28 10.31 -2.73
N ASP A 34 14.41 9.66 -1.98
CA ASP A 34 13.41 8.74 -2.50
C ASP A 34 12.00 9.32 -2.50
N LEU A 35 11.22 8.98 -3.52
CA LEU A 35 9.77 9.10 -3.57
C LEU A 35 9.18 7.73 -3.93
N VAL A 36 8.47 7.13 -2.98
CA VAL A 36 7.82 5.84 -3.16
C VAL A 36 6.32 6.03 -3.38
N LEU A 37 5.80 5.45 -4.45
CA LEU A 37 4.36 5.33 -4.70
C LEU A 37 3.93 3.91 -4.36
N VAL A 38 3.01 3.77 -3.43
CA VAL A 38 2.43 2.47 -3.05
C VAL A 38 1.11 2.29 -3.77
N ASP A 39 0.99 1.21 -4.53
CA ASP A 39 -0.20 0.81 -5.28
C ASP A 39 -0.80 1.97 -6.12
N PRO A 40 -0.02 2.68 -6.94
CA PRO A 40 -0.45 3.92 -7.55
C PRO A 40 -1.56 3.71 -8.58
N LEU A 41 -2.69 4.40 -8.40
CA LEU A 41 -3.67 4.68 -9.45
C LEU A 41 -3.71 6.18 -9.67
N LEU A 42 -3.28 6.63 -10.85
CA LEU A 42 -3.15 8.04 -11.21
C LEU A 42 -4.23 8.43 -12.20
N ALA A 43 -5.06 9.41 -11.84
CA ALA A 43 -5.97 10.06 -12.75
C ALA A 43 -5.20 11.04 -13.67
N HIS A 44 -5.81 11.43 -14.78
CA HIS A 44 -5.17 12.25 -15.81
C HIS A 44 -4.48 13.51 -15.27
N GLY A 45 -5.11 14.25 -14.38
CA GLY A 45 -4.55 15.48 -13.80
C GLY A 45 -3.43 15.27 -12.76
N GLN A 46 -3.15 14.05 -12.34
CA GLN A 46 -2.16 13.76 -11.28
C GLN A 46 -0.73 13.59 -11.81
N TRP A 47 -0.56 13.37 -13.12
CA TRP A 47 0.76 13.18 -13.74
C TRP A 47 1.69 14.38 -13.58
N GLY A 48 1.19 15.58 -13.85
CA GLY A 48 1.96 16.81 -13.63
C GLY A 48 2.24 17.08 -12.15
N LEU A 49 1.33 16.71 -11.26
CA LEU A 49 1.54 16.81 -9.81
C LEU A 49 2.64 15.85 -9.33
N LEU A 50 2.71 14.65 -9.90
CA LEU A 50 3.78 13.69 -9.61
C LEU A 50 5.13 14.25 -10.04
N GLU A 51 5.23 14.75 -11.26
CA GLU A 51 6.47 15.33 -11.79
C GLU A 51 6.95 16.50 -10.93
N ALA A 52 6.08 17.46 -10.64
CA ALA A 52 6.41 18.59 -9.78
C ALA A 52 6.74 18.18 -8.34
N GLY A 53 6.06 17.16 -7.81
CA GLY A 53 6.26 16.66 -6.44
C GLY A 53 7.52 15.82 -6.26
N ARG A 54 8.02 15.19 -7.32
CA ARG A 54 9.21 14.34 -7.29
C ARG A 54 10.46 15.12 -6.90
N ARG A 55 10.61 16.37 -7.36
CA ARG A 55 11.73 17.29 -6.99
C ARG A 55 13.12 16.65 -7.12
N GLY A 56 13.36 15.90 -8.18
CA GLY A 56 14.65 15.23 -8.43
C GLY A 56 14.88 13.93 -7.65
N ARG A 57 13.96 13.51 -6.77
CA ARG A 57 14.07 12.24 -6.05
C ARG A 57 14.03 11.03 -6.98
N ALA A 58 14.70 9.96 -6.59
CA ALA A 58 14.53 8.66 -7.22
C ALA A 58 13.08 8.19 -7.05
N LEU A 59 12.48 7.73 -8.13
CA LEU A 59 11.08 7.30 -8.12
C LEU A 59 10.98 5.79 -8.01
N HIS A 60 10.21 5.34 -7.03
CA HIS A 60 9.94 3.95 -6.79
C HIS A 60 8.44 3.70 -6.83
N VAL A 61 8.03 2.54 -7.37
CA VAL A 61 6.68 2.00 -7.24
C VAL A 61 6.79 0.72 -6.44
N LEU A 62 6.06 0.63 -5.34
CA LEU A 62 6.05 -0.55 -4.48
C LEU A 62 4.63 -1.12 -4.45
N LEU A 63 4.49 -2.41 -4.77
CA LEU A 63 3.20 -3.07 -4.93
C LEU A 63 2.95 -4.05 -3.78
N THR A 64 1.84 -3.84 -3.05
CA THR A 64 1.45 -4.67 -1.91
C THR A 64 0.93 -6.03 -2.37
N ILE A 65 0.26 -6.07 -3.53
CA ILE A 65 -0.34 -7.28 -4.11
C ILE A 65 -0.38 -7.17 -5.64
N HIS A 66 -0.43 -8.30 -6.34
CA HIS A 66 -0.23 -8.33 -7.79
C HIS A 66 -1.32 -7.63 -8.63
N TRP A 67 -2.56 -7.56 -8.17
CA TRP A 67 -3.61 -6.83 -8.90
C TRP A 67 -3.59 -5.32 -8.66
N HIS A 68 -2.80 -4.83 -7.72
CA HIS A 68 -2.58 -3.40 -7.53
C HIS A 68 -1.49 -2.81 -8.45
N ALA A 69 -1.11 -3.51 -9.52
CA ALA A 69 -0.17 -2.97 -10.51
C ALA A 69 -0.68 -1.67 -11.17
N ARG A 70 -1.99 -1.51 -11.31
CA ARG A 70 -2.70 -0.26 -11.67
C ARG A 70 -1.89 0.61 -12.66
N SER A 71 -1.42 1.80 -12.22
CA SER A 71 -0.61 2.73 -13.04
C SER A 71 0.90 2.43 -13.04
N ALA A 72 1.36 1.33 -12.44
CA ALA A 72 2.80 1.05 -12.28
C ALA A 72 3.57 1.03 -13.61
N ALA A 73 3.00 0.39 -14.64
CA ALA A 73 3.61 0.34 -15.97
C ALA A 73 3.71 1.71 -16.62
N GLU A 74 2.65 2.52 -16.48
CA GLU A 74 2.61 3.87 -17.04
C GLU A 74 3.58 4.81 -16.30
N VAL A 75 3.70 4.70 -14.97
CA VAL A 75 4.70 5.43 -14.19
C VAL A 75 6.11 5.08 -14.66
N ALA A 76 6.43 3.79 -14.79
CA ALA A 76 7.74 3.35 -15.25
C ALA A 76 8.06 3.82 -16.69
N SER A 77 7.05 3.87 -17.56
CA SER A 77 7.19 4.35 -18.94
C SER A 77 7.41 5.86 -19.03
N ARG A 78 6.66 6.64 -18.22
CA ARG A 78 6.74 8.11 -18.25
C ARG A 78 7.94 8.68 -17.52
N PHE A 79 8.45 7.98 -16.53
CA PHE A 79 9.58 8.39 -15.70
C PHE A 79 10.71 7.37 -15.81
N PRO A 80 11.57 7.46 -16.84
CA PRO A 80 12.72 6.56 -16.99
C PRO A 80 13.57 6.55 -15.71
N GLY A 81 14.07 5.37 -15.33
CA GLY A 81 14.78 5.16 -14.09
C GLY A 81 13.87 4.82 -12.88
N THR A 82 12.55 4.81 -13.05
CA THR A 82 11.63 4.31 -12.01
C THR A 82 11.92 2.84 -11.70
N ARG A 83 12.05 2.52 -10.41
CA ARG A 83 12.21 1.14 -9.94
C ARG A 83 10.85 0.61 -9.47
N VAL A 84 10.44 -0.54 -9.99
CA VAL A 84 9.19 -1.22 -9.62
C VAL A 84 9.52 -2.43 -8.76
N TRP A 85 9.04 -2.38 -7.50
CA TRP A 85 9.32 -3.36 -6.45
C TRP A 85 8.16 -4.31 -6.29
N ALA A 86 8.45 -5.60 -6.28
CA ALA A 86 7.47 -6.66 -6.07
C ALA A 86 7.93 -7.63 -4.99
N HIS A 87 7.04 -8.01 -4.09
CA HIS A 87 7.32 -9.12 -3.19
C HIS A 87 7.61 -10.39 -4.00
N SER A 88 8.60 -11.19 -3.57
CA SER A 88 9.11 -12.35 -4.31
C SER A 88 8.02 -13.33 -4.76
N ARG A 89 6.98 -13.54 -3.95
CA ARG A 89 5.83 -14.41 -4.25
C ARG A 89 4.91 -13.83 -5.33
N ASN A 90 4.92 -12.51 -5.54
CA ASN A 90 4.07 -11.82 -6.52
C ASN A 90 4.81 -11.46 -7.81
N ARG A 91 6.14 -11.62 -7.86
CA ARG A 91 6.98 -11.17 -8.98
C ARG A 91 6.43 -11.61 -10.34
N ALA A 92 6.17 -12.90 -10.51
CA ALA A 92 5.72 -13.43 -11.80
C ALA A 92 4.34 -12.91 -12.22
N ALA A 93 3.43 -12.68 -11.25
CA ALA A 93 2.11 -12.13 -11.51
C ALA A 93 2.16 -10.65 -11.85
N ILE A 94 2.99 -9.87 -11.15
CA ILE A 94 3.20 -8.44 -11.40
C ILE A 94 3.91 -8.22 -12.74
N ALA A 95 4.92 -9.03 -13.07
CA ALA A 95 5.69 -8.92 -14.31
C ALA A 95 4.85 -9.06 -15.59
N ARG A 96 3.66 -9.62 -15.50
CA ARG A 96 2.70 -9.63 -16.62
C ARG A 96 1.96 -8.31 -16.82
N ARG A 97 2.07 -7.38 -15.87
CA ARG A 97 1.30 -6.11 -15.85
C ARG A 97 2.19 -4.88 -15.79
N ALA A 98 3.38 -4.99 -15.19
CA ALA A 98 4.33 -3.88 -15.04
C ALA A 98 5.77 -4.42 -15.05
N PRO A 99 6.76 -3.63 -15.50
CA PRO A 99 8.17 -4.04 -15.47
C PRO A 99 8.67 -4.12 -14.02
N VAL A 100 8.95 -5.32 -13.53
CA VAL A 100 9.55 -5.52 -12.20
C VAL A 100 11.06 -5.40 -12.31
N SER A 101 11.63 -4.38 -11.69
CA SER A 101 13.08 -4.17 -11.60
C SER A 101 13.68 -4.76 -10.32
N ASP A 102 12.91 -4.79 -9.24
CA ASP A 102 13.38 -5.18 -7.91
C ASP A 102 12.44 -6.17 -7.24
N VAL A 103 13.04 -7.07 -6.48
CA VAL A 103 12.30 -8.10 -5.74
C VAL A 103 12.70 -8.02 -4.28
N PHE A 104 11.72 -8.09 -3.38
CA PHE A 104 11.95 -8.04 -1.94
C PHE A 104 11.21 -9.16 -1.20
N ARG A 105 11.61 -9.37 0.05
CA ARG A 105 10.95 -10.18 1.08
C ARG A 105 10.79 -9.35 2.35
N ALA A 106 10.01 -9.84 3.29
CA ALA A 106 9.98 -9.24 4.63
C ALA A 106 11.40 -9.25 5.24
N GLY A 107 11.78 -8.11 5.82
CA GLY A 107 13.12 -7.90 6.38
C GLY A 107 14.16 -7.34 5.42
N ASP A 108 13.88 -7.30 4.11
CA ASP A 108 14.78 -6.63 3.16
C ASP A 108 14.64 -5.10 3.28
N PRO A 109 15.73 -4.33 3.06
CA PRO A 109 15.67 -2.88 3.05
C PRO A 109 14.84 -2.39 1.86
N LEU A 110 13.87 -1.51 2.14
CA LEU A 110 13.03 -0.88 1.13
C LEU A 110 13.33 0.62 1.01
N PRO A 111 13.04 1.24 -0.15
CA PRO A 111 13.24 2.67 -0.34
C PRO A 111 12.40 3.49 0.66
N ALA A 112 12.86 4.70 0.97
CA ALA A 112 12.27 5.60 1.96
C ALA A 112 12.16 5.02 3.38
N GLY A 113 12.92 3.97 3.72
CA GLY A 113 12.90 3.34 5.04
C GLY A 113 11.62 2.56 5.34
N LEU A 114 10.86 2.18 4.32
CA LEU A 114 9.69 1.31 4.48
C LEU A 114 10.11 -0.11 4.90
N GLU A 115 9.26 -0.78 5.65
CA GLU A 115 9.44 -2.16 6.09
C GLU A 115 8.26 -3.01 5.64
N ALA A 116 8.54 -4.21 5.11
CA ALA A 116 7.50 -5.13 4.67
C ALA A 116 7.14 -6.15 5.76
N ILE A 117 5.84 -6.32 5.99
CA ILE A 117 5.27 -7.31 6.90
C ILE A 117 4.40 -8.26 6.09
N GLU A 118 4.69 -9.55 6.12
CA GLU A 118 3.83 -10.55 5.46
C GLU A 118 2.49 -10.62 6.20
N SER A 119 1.40 -10.25 5.51
CA SER A 119 0.09 -10.16 6.17
C SER A 119 -0.80 -11.36 5.89
N ARG A 120 -0.91 -11.76 4.67
CA ARG A 120 -1.78 -12.86 4.25
C ARG A 120 -0.94 -14.01 3.70
N PRO A 121 -1.19 -15.27 4.10
CA PRO A 121 -0.41 -16.37 3.59
C PRO A 121 -0.37 -16.34 2.06
N ARG A 122 0.81 -16.08 1.50
CA ARG A 122 1.21 -16.23 0.11
C ARG A 122 1.09 -15.06 -0.85
N SER A 123 0.44 -13.90 -0.57
CA SER A 123 0.30 -12.95 -1.67
C SER A 123 0.35 -11.46 -1.33
N GLU A 124 0.11 -11.03 -0.12
CA GLU A 124 0.09 -9.61 0.22
C GLU A 124 1.12 -9.26 1.28
N VAL A 125 1.57 -8.02 1.25
CA VAL A 125 2.38 -7.42 2.30
C VAL A 125 1.70 -6.16 2.82
N LEU A 126 1.77 -5.94 4.12
CA LEU A 126 1.59 -4.63 4.70
C LEU A 126 2.93 -3.91 4.65
N LEU A 127 2.89 -2.58 4.55
CA LEU A 127 4.08 -1.76 4.59
C LEU A 127 4.02 -0.87 5.83
N TRP A 128 5.05 -0.93 6.65
CA TRP A 128 5.23 -0.06 7.78
C TRP A 128 6.07 1.16 7.38
N GLU A 129 5.58 2.34 7.68
CA GLU A 129 6.30 3.62 7.56
C GLU A 129 6.59 4.14 8.97
N PRO A 130 7.84 3.97 9.46
CA PRO A 130 8.15 4.18 10.88
C PRO A 130 8.13 5.63 11.32
N ARG A 131 8.46 6.60 10.46
CA ARG A 131 8.51 8.03 10.82
C ARG A 131 7.13 8.60 11.13
N SER A 132 6.11 8.21 10.36
CA SER A 132 4.72 8.64 10.57
C SER A 132 3.92 7.62 11.37
N ARG A 133 4.52 6.49 11.74
CA ARG A 133 3.85 5.35 12.39
C ARG A 133 2.62 4.91 11.62
N ALA A 134 2.77 4.82 10.30
CA ALA A 134 1.70 4.48 9.39
C ALA A 134 1.82 3.03 8.90
N LEU A 135 0.72 2.27 9.00
CA LEU A 135 0.58 0.95 8.41
C LEU A 135 -0.20 1.09 7.10
N ILE A 136 0.44 0.81 5.98
CA ILE A 136 -0.18 0.86 4.64
C ILE A 136 -0.61 -0.56 4.27
N ALA A 137 -1.88 -0.72 3.92
CA ALA A 137 -2.46 -2.03 3.61
C ALA A 137 -3.05 -2.06 2.19
N GLY A 138 -2.88 -3.20 1.53
CA GLY A 138 -3.56 -3.51 0.28
C GLY A 138 -5.02 -3.93 0.52
N ASP A 139 -5.29 -5.22 0.39
CA ASP A 139 -6.64 -5.80 0.52
C ASP A 139 -6.87 -6.52 1.85
N ALA A 140 -5.83 -6.82 2.61
CA ALA A 140 -5.98 -7.54 3.89
C ALA A 140 -6.84 -6.79 4.90
N LEU A 141 -6.72 -5.45 4.89
CA LEU A 141 -7.44 -4.54 5.77
C LEU A 141 -8.21 -3.50 4.94
N LEU A 142 -9.48 -3.34 5.22
CA LEU A 142 -10.38 -2.42 4.53
C LEU A 142 -10.96 -1.42 5.52
N GLY A 143 -11.01 -0.15 5.13
CA GLY A 143 -11.67 0.89 5.91
C GLY A 143 -13.18 0.94 5.65
N ASP A 144 -13.94 1.48 6.59
CA ASP A 144 -15.38 1.64 6.48
C ASP A 144 -15.74 2.80 5.54
N GLY A 145 -16.43 2.47 4.44
CA GLY A 145 -16.93 3.47 3.50
C GLY A 145 -15.88 4.48 3.04
N GLU A 146 -16.29 5.70 2.74
CA GLU A 146 -15.38 6.79 2.32
C GLU A 146 -14.94 7.69 3.48
N ARG A 147 -15.67 7.70 4.60
CA ARG A 147 -15.48 8.60 5.75
C ARG A 147 -15.63 7.93 7.11
N GLY A 148 -15.75 6.58 7.14
CA GLY A 148 -15.86 5.82 8.39
C GLY A 148 -14.54 5.79 9.16
N GLU A 149 -14.61 5.49 10.45
CA GLU A 149 -13.42 5.30 11.31
C GLU A 149 -13.15 3.82 11.60
N GLY A 150 -13.95 2.92 11.03
CA GLY A 150 -13.83 1.48 11.23
C GLY A 150 -12.81 0.81 10.31
N LEU A 151 -12.39 -0.36 10.72
CA LEU A 151 -11.50 -1.25 9.99
C LEU A 151 -12.01 -2.68 10.07
N HIS A 152 -11.91 -3.43 8.99
CA HIS A 152 -12.25 -4.84 8.97
C HIS A 152 -11.29 -5.61 8.05
N THR A 153 -11.26 -6.92 8.18
CA THR A 153 -10.54 -7.78 7.23
C THR A 153 -11.26 -7.84 5.90
N CYS A 154 -10.55 -8.20 4.83
CA CYS A 154 -11.23 -8.52 3.56
C CYS A 154 -12.26 -9.65 3.75
N PRO A 155 -13.29 -9.71 2.87
CA PRO A 155 -14.24 -10.84 2.87
C PRO A 155 -13.53 -12.18 2.67
N ALA A 156 -14.04 -13.24 3.31
CA ALA A 156 -13.49 -14.60 3.16
C ALA A 156 -13.42 -15.05 1.68
N SER A 157 -14.35 -14.56 0.85
CA SER A 157 -14.36 -14.86 -0.60
C SER A 157 -13.15 -14.30 -1.38
N TRP A 158 -12.40 -13.38 -0.80
CA TRP A 158 -11.16 -12.84 -1.41
C TRP A 158 -9.92 -13.65 -1.03
N LEU A 159 -10.05 -14.53 -0.06
CA LEU A 159 -8.96 -15.37 0.37
C LEU A 159 -8.76 -16.56 -0.57
N PRO A 160 -7.51 -17.03 -0.76
CA PRO A 160 -7.25 -18.31 -1.43
C PRO A 160 -7.99 -19.45 -0.72
N GLN A 161 -8.41 -20.48 -1.46
CA GLN A 161 -9.15 -21.63 -0.91
C GLN A 161 -8.46 -22.33 0.28
N SER A 162 -7.13 -22.19 0.38
CA SER A 162 -6.33 -22.79 1.46
C SER A 162 -6.11 -21.85 2.66
N THR A 163 -6.82 -20.75 2.73
CA THR A 163 -6.63 -19.68 3.73
C THR A 163 -7.99 -19.26 4.27
N ASP A 164 -8.14 -19.14 5.57
CA ASP A 164 -9.34 -18.63 6.22
C ASP A 164 -9.09 -17.26 6.90
N LEU A 165 -10.14 -16.70 7.50
CA LEU A 165 -10.06 -15.44 8.22
C LEU A 165 -9.19 -15.55 9.49
N ALA A 166 -9.12 -16.73 10.12
CA ALA A 166 -8.25 -16.93 11.27
C ALA A 166 -6.77 -16.89 10.86
N ASP A 167 -6.42 -17.44 9.70
CA ASP A 167 -5.08 -17.35 9.13
C ASP A 167 -4.72 -15.89 8.79
N LEU A 168 -5.66 -15.15 8.19
CA LEU A 168 -5.46 -13.73 7.92
C LEU A 168 -5.20 -12.95 9.21
N ARG A 169 -6.06 -13.10 10.23
CA ARG A 169 -5.90 -12.42 11.52
C ARG A 169 -4.57 -12.79 12.20
N ARG A 170 -4.20 -14.06 12.15
CA ARG A 170 -2.91 -14.52 12.69
C ARG A 170 -1.74 -13.83 11.99
N SER A 171 -1.83 -13.59 10.69
CA SER A 171 -0.78 -12.92 9.92
C SER A 171 -0.63 -11.42 10.25
N LEU A 172 -1.64 -10.80 10.90
CA LEU A 172 -1.57 -9.41 11.36
C LEU A 172 -0.78 -9.24 12.68
N ARG A 173 -0.50 -10.33 13.41
CA ARG A 173 0.17 -10.26 14.72
C ARG A 173 1.49 -9.47 14.73
N PRO A 174 2.40 -9.60 13.75
CA PRO A 174 3.61 -8.80 13.75
C PRO A 174 3.34 -7.29 13.71
N ALA A 175 2.25 -6.85 13.08
CA ALA A 175 1.88 -5.45 13.04
C ALA A 175 1.32 -4.94 14.39
N LEU A 176 0.86 -5.81 15.28
CA LEU A 176 0.40 -5.44 16.63
C LEU A 176 1.54 -5.03 17.56
N GLU A 177 2.77 -5.47 17.26
CA GLU A 177 3.96 -5.11 18.03
C GLU A 177 4.50 -3.72 17.66
N LEU A 178 3.94 -3.10 16.62
CA LEU A 178 4.35 -1.78 16.15
C LEU A 178 3.51 -0.67 16.79
N PRO A 179 4.09 0.52 17.01
CA PRO A 179 3.37 1.66 17.56
C PRO A 179 2.50 2.34 16.49
N VAL A 180 1.49 1.63 15.96
CA VAL A 180 0.65 2.10 14.86
C VAL A 180 -0.25 3.26 15.28
N GLU A 181 -0.06 4.44 14.65
CA GLU A 181 -0.87 5.64 14.86
C GLU A 181 -1.90 5.87 13.76
N MET A 182 -1.66 5.32 12.56
CA MET A 182 -2.62 5.39 11.44
C MET A 182 -2.56 4.12 10.58
N ILE A 183 -3.68 3.79 9.95
CA ILE A 183 -3.78 2.72 8.97
C ILE A 183 -4.34 3.29 7.68
N LEU A 184 -3.65 3.01 6.58
CA LEU A 184 -3.95 3.53 5.25
C LEU A 184 -4.32 2.37 4.31
N PRO A 185 -5.58 1.93 4.32
CA PRO A 185 -6.03 0.85 3.45
C PRO A 185 -6.18 1.33 2.01
N SER A 186 -6.03 0.42 1.06
CA SER A 186 -6.27 0.65 -0.36
C SER A 186 -7.75 0.85 -0.68
N HIS A 187 -8.64 0.37 0.18
CA HIS A 187 -10.09 0.49 0.07
C HIS A 187 -10.69 1.09 1.33
N GLY A 188 -11.63 2.04 1.16
CA GLY A 188 -12.31 2.72 2.24
C GLY A 188 -11.52 3.86 2.87
N ALA A 189 -12.03 4.39 3.97
CA ALA A 189 -11.42 5.51 4.70
C ALA A 189 -10.15 5.09 5.46
N PRO A 190 -9.18 6.00 5.65
CA PRO A 190 -8.05 5.74 6.53
C PRO A 190 -8.49 5.77 8.01
N VAL A 191 -7.84 4.98 8.85
CA VAL A 191 -7.97 5.08 10.31
C VAL A 191 -6.88 6.00 10.84
N LEU A 192 -7.24 7.20 11.31
CA LEU A 192 -6.31 8.23 11.72
C LEU A 192 -6.27 8.46 13.24
N LYS A 193 -7.13 7.74 13.98
CA LYS A 193 -7.21 7.82 15.45
C LYS A 193 -7.32 6.42 16.02
N ASN A 194 -6.69 6.19 17.16
CA ASN A 194 -6.71 4.87 17.84
C ASN A 194 -6.43 3.68 16.92
N ALA A 195 -5.55 3.85 15.94
CA ALA A 195 -5.31 2.87 14.89
C ALA A 195 -4.79 1.53 15.45
N GLY A 196 -3.90 1.57 16.44
CA GLY A 196 -3.41 0.37 17.11
C GLY A 196 -4.52 -0.41 17.82
N GLY A 197 -5.43 0.28 18.54
CA GLY A 197 -6.57 -0.35 19.19
C GLY A 197 -7.55 -0.95 18.16
N THR A 198 -7.79 -0.23 17.07
CA THR A 198 -8.65 -0.71 15.97
C THR A 198 -8.03 -1.95 15.29
N LEU A 199 -6.71 -1.95 15.04
CA LEU A 199 -6.01 -3.11 14.50
C LEU A 199 -6.10 -4.33 15.42
N ALA A 200 -5.90 -4.11 16.72
CA ALA A 200 -5.98 -5.18 17.72
C ALA A 200 -7.39 -5.81 17.77
N ALA A 201 -8.44 -4.99 17.70
CA ALA A 201 -9.82 -5.48 17.63
C ALA A 201 -10.06 -6.36 16.39
N VAL A 202 -9.61 -5.92 15.21
CA VAL A 202 -9.74 -6.68 13.96
C VAL A 202 -8.94 -7.99 13.98
N ALA A 203 -7.76 -7.99 14.57
CA ALA A 203 -6.90 -9.17 14.66
C ALA A 203 -7.41 -10.21 15.69
N SER A 204 -8.23 -9.78 16.66
CA SER A 204 -8.80 -10.65 17.71
C SER A 204 -10.14 -11.25 17.31
N GLY A 205 -10.89 -10.61 16.45
CA GLY A 205 -12.17 -10.92 15.95
C GLY A 205 -13.04 -11.56 15.59
#